data_d9c388e9b8d1f0ad274be87f9b3a2d53
#
_entry.id   d9c388e9b8d1f0ad274be87f9b3a2d53
#
_cell.length_a   1.000
_cell.length_b   1.000
_cell.length_c   1.000
_cell.angle_alpha   90.00
_cell.angle_beta   90.00
_cell.angle_gamma   90.00
#
_symmetry.space_group_name_H-M   'P 1'
#
loop_
_entity.id
_entity.type
_entity.pdbx_description
1 polymer ?
#
loop_
_entity_poly.entity_id
_entity_poly.type
_entity_poly.pdbx_seq_one_letter_code
_entity_poly.pdbx_strand_id
1 'polypeptide(L)'
;MNDSNEKFQAAAEPEENSTVVKLSQVYHFEDQDISELDFSGLENITVSNMIKANKSLSSSGNFSVLPETDLQYCLSIATDVTGLPIEFFKRLKPRDGIRVKNKVTSFLFGGD
;
A
#
# COMPACT_ATOMS: atom_id res chain seq x y z
N MET A 1 28.08 1.22 -17.77
CA MET A 1 27.69 1.48 -17.42
C MET A 1 27.32 1.53 -16.94
N ASN A 2 27.14 1.38 -17.16
CA ASN A 2 26.59 1.63 -16.68
C ASN A 2 26.01 1.30 -16.34
N ASP A 3 25.79 0.85 -16.68
CA ASP A 3 25.16 0.74 -16.32
C ASP A 3 24.95 0.29 -15.54
N SER A 4 24.99 -0.13 -15.51
CA SER A 4 24.71 -0.35 -14.69
C SER A 4 24.48 -0.17 -13.90
N ASN A 5 24.62 0.08 -14.05
CA ASN A 5 24.21 0.47 -13.25
C ASN A 5 23.51 0.84 -13.20
N GLU A 6 23.38 1.03 -13.82
CA GLU A 6 22.48 1.51 -13.88
C GLU A 6 21.50 0.96 -13.70
N LYS A 7 21.23 0.25 -13.65
CA LYS A 7 20.35 -0.22 -13.40
C LYS A 7 19.96 -0.70 -12.31
N PHE A 8 20.38 -0.95 -12.08
CA PHE A 8 20.04 -1.03 -11.07
C PHE A 8 19.72 -0.62 -10.41
N GLN A 9 19.79 -0.47 -10.46
CA GLN A 9 19.46 0.16 -9.87
C GLN A 9 18.64 0.72 -9.90
N ALA A 10 18.82 0.67 -10.08
CA ALA A 10 17.92 1.72 -10.42
C ALA A 10 16.51 1.43 -10.23
N ALA A 11 16.21 0.33 -10.19
CA ALA A 11 14.85 -0.08 -10.26
C ALA A 11 14.00 0.40 -9.12
N ALA A 12 14.59 0.69 -8.02
CA ALA A 12 13.76 0.93 -6.84
C ALA A 12 13.21 2.33 -6.74
N GLU A 13 13.96 3.30 -7.15
CA GLU A 13 13.55 4.65 -6.89
C GLU A 13 12.30 5.09 -7.57
N PRO A 14 12.08 4.72 -8.80
CA PRO A 14 10.90 5.23 -9.48
C PRO A 14 9.61 4.90 -8.78
N GLU A 15 9.64 3.91 -7.92
CA GLU A 15 8.43 3.48 -7.27
C GLU A 15 7.86 4.51 -6.31
N GLU A 16 8.68 5.40 -5.82
CA GLU A 16 8.17 6.41 -4.92
C GLU A 16 7.18 7.33 -5.61
N ASN A 17 7.40 7.57 -6.89
CA ASN A 17 6.54 8.47 -7.63
C ASN A 17 5.56 7.73 -8.51
N SER A 18 5.57 6.43 -8.45
CA SER A 18 4.69 5.63 -9.28
C SER A 18 3.37 5.38 -8.59
N THR A 19 2.30 5.28 -9.37
CA THR A 19 1.00 4.88 -8.82
C THR A 19 0.91 3.37 -8.71
N VAL A 20 1.90 2.64 -9.19
CA VAL A 20 1.90 1.19 -9.15
C VAL A 20 2.91 0.69 -8.13
N VAL A 21 2.46 -0.22 -7.27
CA VAL A 21 3.33 -0.88 -6.30
C VAL A 21 3.60 -2.28 -6.81
N LYS A 22 4.88 -2.60 -7.02
CA LYS A 22 5.26 -3.93 -7.49
C LYS A 22 5.53 -4.83 -6.31
N LEU A 23 4.93 -6.01 -6.35
CA LEU A 23 5.08 -6.98 -5.28
C LEU A 23 6.29 -7.86 -5.56
N SER A 24 6.80 -8.51 -4.50
CA SER A 24 8.00 -9.33 -4.62
C SER A 24 7.74 -10.64 -5.32
N GLN A 25 6.49 -11.02 -5.48
CA GLN A 25 6.12 -12.28 -6.10
C GLN A 25 4.70 -12.18 -6.63
N VAL A 26 4.29 -13.21 -7.36
CA VAL A 26 2.92 -13.31 -7.84
C VAL A 26 2.08 -13.96 -6.75
N TYR A 27 0.93 -13.36 -6.47
CA TYR A 27 -0.02 -13.92 -5.50
C TYR A 27 -1.25 -14.40 -6.23
N HIS A 28 -1.67 -15.63 -5.93
CA HIS A 28 -2.92 -16.16 -6.47
C HIS A 28 -4.03 -15.84 -5.50
N PHE A 29 -5.04 -15.14 -5.97
CA PHE A 29 -6.16 -14.76 -5.12
C PHE A 29 -7.43 -14.74 -5.94
N GLU A 30 -8.38 -15.61 -5.59
CA GLU A 30 -9.69 -15.68 -6.25
C GLU A 30 -9.56 -15.71 -7.77
N ASP A 31 -8.78 -16.67 -8.25
CA ASP A 31 -8.60 -16.92 -9.68
C ASP A 31 -7.86 -15.81 -10.42
N GLN A 32 -7.18 -14.95 -9.68
CA GLN A 32 -6.36 -13.90 -10.26
C GLN A 32 -4.92 -14.07 -9.82
N ASP A 33 -4.02 -13.70 -10.71
CA ASP A 33 -2.59 -13.64 -10.38
C ASP A 33 -2.25 -12.17 -10.21
N ILE A 34 -1.82 -11.79 -9.02
CA ILE A 34 -1.56 -10.39 -8.71
C ILE A 34 -0.10 -10.21 -8.36
N SER A 35 0.61 -9.42 -9.15
CA SER A 35 2.01 -9.12 -8.91
C SER A 35 2.27 -7.63 -8.76
N GLU A 36 1.26 -6.82 -8.96
CA GLU A 36 1.40 -5.39 -8.75
C GLU A 36 0.04 -4.81 -8.41
N LEU A 37 0.06 -3.67 -7.73
CA LEU A 37 -1.15 -3.04 -7.25
C LEU A 37 -1.23 -1.62 -7.78
N ASP A 38 -2.42 -1.24 -8.23
CA ASP A 38 -2.64 0.10 -8.79
C ASP A 38 -3.18 1.01 -7.69
N PHE A 39 -2.35 1.96 -7.28
CA PHE A 39 -2.72 2.93 -6.25
C PHE A 39 -3.06 4.30 -6.81
N SER A 40 -3.39 4.37 -8.09
CA SER A 40 -3.75 5.65 -8.68
C SER A 40 -4.97 6.27 -7.99
N GLY A 41 -5.81 5.44 -7.38
CA GLY A 41 -6.98 5.93 -6.66
C GLY A 41 -6.68 6.70 -5.40
N LEU A 42 -5.42 6.70 -4.94
CA LEU A 42 -5.07 7.48 -3.76
C LEU A 42 -5.43 8.96 -3.94
N GLU A 43 -5.33 9.45 -5.16
CA GLU A 43 -5.66 10.86 -5.42
C GLU A 43 -7.11 11.19 -5.15
N ASN A 44 -7.95 10.19 -5.11
CA ASN A 44 -9.39 10.40 -5.00
C ASN A 44 -9.96 10.10 -3.63
N ILE A 45 -9.15 9.65 -2.68
CA ILE A 45 -9.68 9.39 -1.35
C ILE A 45 -9.93 10.71 -0.64
N THR A 46 -10.79 10.65 0.35
CA THR A 46 -11.16 11.82 1.12
C THR A 46 -11.00 11.52 2.60
N VAL A 47 -11.28 12.51 3.42
CA VAL A 47 -11.24 12.32 4.87
C VAL A 47 -12.18 11.21 5.30
N SER A 48 -13.28 11.00 4.55
CA SER A 48 -14.18 9.89 4.86
C SER A 48 -13.47 8.54 4.84
N ASN A 49 -12.55 8.36 3.91
CA ASN A 49 -11.78 7.12 3.85
C ASN A 49 -10.90 6.98 5.09
N MET A 50 -10.34 8.07 5.55
CA MET A 50 -9.48 8.06 6.72
C MET A 50 -10.27 7.75 7.98
N ILE A 51 -11.48 8.29 8.09
CA ILE A 51 -12.35 8.01 9.23
C ILE A 51 -12.73 6.53 9.24
N LYS A 52 -13.05 6.00 8.08
CA LYS A 52 -13.39 4.59 7.96
C LYS A 52 -12.21 3.70 8.36
N ALA A 53 -11.00 4.08 7.93
CA ALA A 53 -9.81 3.32 8.27
C ALA A 53 -9.56 3.36 9.79
N ASN A 54 -9.79 4.51 10.39
CA ASN A 54 -9.60 4.64 11.83
C ASN A 54 -10.61 3.79 12.61
N LYS A 55 -11.83 3.73 12.12
CA LYS A 55 -12.84 2.87 12.74
C LYS A 55 -12.46 1.39 12.63
N SER A 56 -11.91 1.02 11.48
CA SER A 56 -11.47 -0.35 11.28
C SER A 56 -10.38 -0.70 12.30
N LEU A 57 -9.47 0.22 12.52
CA LEU A 57 -8.40 0.02 13.50
C LEU A 57 -8.97 -0.14 14.91
N SER A 58 -9.87 0.76 15.30
CA SER A 58 -10.45 0.73 16.63
C SER A 58 -11.27 -0.52 16.88
N SER A 59 -12.08 -0.91 15.90
CA SER A 59 -12.97 -2.05 16.09
C SER A 59 -12.22 -3.37 16.12
N SER A 60 -10.97 -3.39 15.67
CA SER A 60 -10.15 -4.60 15.77
C SER A 60 -9.50 -4.73 17.15
N GLY A 61 -9.78 -3.78 18.04
CA GLY A 61 -9.21 -3.82 19.37
C GLY A 61 -7.85 -3.16 19.49
N ASN A 62 -7.38 -2.58 18.43
CA ASN A 62 -6.07 -1.93 18.40
C ASN A 62 -6.20 -0.45 18.69
N PHE A 63 -5.09 0.12 19.13
CA PHE A 63 -5.04 1.54 19.42
C PHE A 63 -3.67 2.06 18.99
N SER A 64 -3.65 3.19 18.35
CA SER A 64 -2.40 3.79 17.89
C SER A 64 -2.42 5.29 18.11
N VAL A 65 -1.31 5.82 18.56
CA VAL A 65 -1.17 7.27 18.75
C VAL A 65 -1.15 7.96 17.39
N LEU A 66 -0.57 7.30 16.39
CA LEU A 66 -0.54 7.82 15.03
C LEU A 66 -1.17 6.80 14.11
N PRO A 67 -2.51 6.78 14.07
CA PRO A 67 -3.20 5.76 13.25
C PRO A 67 -2.72 5.72 11.80
N GLU A 68 -2.37 6.87 11.24
CA GLU A 68 -1.95 6.96 9.86
C GLU A 68 -0.68 6.17 9.54
N THR A 69 0.06 5.79 10.57
CA THR A 69 1.26 4.98 10.37
C THR A 69 1.04 3.53 10.74
N ASP A 70 -0.15 3.17 11.17
CA ASP A 70 -0.46 1.80 11.58
C ASP A 70 -0.73 0.95 10.35
N LEU A 71 -0.20 -0.27 10.37
CA LEU A 71 -0.35 -1.18 9.23
C LEU A 71 -1.83 -1.45 8.94
N GLN A 72 -2.61 -1.74 9.97
CA GLN A 72 -4.03 -2.03 9.80
C GLN A 72 -4.75 -0.86 9.11
N TYR A 73 -4.45 0.35 9.54
CA TYR A 73 -5.03 1.56 8.98
C TYR A 73 -4.66 1.67 7.49
N CYS A 74 -3.38 1.50 7.20
CA CYS A 74 -2.90 1.65 5.83
C CYS A 74 -3.48 0.58 4.91
N LEU A 75 -3.64 -0.64 5.40
CA LEU A 75 -4.25 -1.69 4.59
C LEU A 75 -5.73 -1.39 4.33
N SER A 76 -6.41 -0.75 5.27
CA SER A 76 -7.79 -0.37 5.05
C SER A 76 -7.90 0.66 3.92
N ILE A 77 -6.98 1.62 3.90
CA ILE A 77 -6.92 2.59 2.80
C ILE A 77 -6.63 1.85 1.49
N ALA A 78 -5.71 0.90 1.54
CA ALA A 78 -5.34 0.14 0.33
C ALA A 78 -6.53 -0.61 -0.25
N THR A 79 -7.40 -1.18 0.60
CA THR A 79 -8.59 -1.87 0.12
C THR A 79 -9.51 -0.91 -0.64
N ASP A 80 -9.69 0.29 -0.09
CA ASP A 80 -10.55 1.27 -0.75
C ASP A 80 -10.00 1.67 -2.11
N VAL A 81 -8.68 1.81 -2.18
CA VAL A 81 -8.04 2.32 -3.38
C VAL A 81 -7.94 1.26 -4.49
N THR A 82 -7.59 0.04 -4.11
CA THR A 82 -7.36 -1.01 -5.10
C THR A 82 -8.61 -1.83 -5.42
N GLY A 83 -9.59 -1.81 -4.53
CA GLY A 83 -10.77 -2.64 -4.70
C GLY A 83 -10.57 -4.07 -4.25
N LEU A 84 -9.39 -4.42 -3.76
CA LEU A 84 -9.14 -5.76 -3.25
C LEU A 84 -9.55 -5.84 -1.78
N PRO A 85 -10.04 -6.99 -1.34
CA PRO A 85 -10.48 -7.12 0.06
C PRO A 85 -9.30 -7.21 1.00
N ILE A 86 -9.57 -6.92 2.28
CA ILE A 86 -8.52 -6.94 3.30
C ILE A 86 -7.86 -8.33 3.38
N GLU A 87 -8.61 -9.37 3.07
CA GLU A 87 -8.07 -10.73 3.11
C GLU A 87 -6.89 -10.91 2.17
N PHE A 88 -6.91 -10.22 1.05
CA PHE A 88 -5.78 -10.27 0.14
C PHE A 88 -4.54 -9.68 0.79
N PHE A 89 -4.70 -8.50 1.38
CA PHE A 89 -3.56 -7.80 1.98
C PHE A 89 -2.97 -8.56 3.16
N LYS A 90 -3.81 -9.30 3.88
CA LYS A 90 -3.31 -10.09 5.00
C LYS A 90 -2.47 -11.27 4.57
N ARG A 91 -2.54 -11.65 3.30
CA ARG A 91 -1.72 -12.75 2.77
C ARG A 91 -0.36 -12.30 2.29
N LEU A 92 -0.14 -11.00 2.19
CA LEU A 92 1.12 -10.51 1.67
C LEU A 92 2.28 -10.91 2.58
N LYS A 93 3.42 -11.18 1.97
CA LYS A 93 4.65 -11.35 2.73
C LYS A 93 4.97 -10.01 3.42
N PRO A 94 5.67 -10.06 4.55
CA PRO A 94 5.94 -8.83 5.30
C PRO A 94 6.55 -7.71 4.47
N ARG A 95 7.49 -8.03 3.59
CA ARG A 95 8.12 -6.98 2.79
C ARG A 95 7.11 -6.29 1.87
N ASP A 96 6.15 -7.05 1.36
CA ASP A 96 5.15 -6.47 0.49
C ASP A 96 4.12 -5.67 1.29
N GLY A 97 3.79 -6.14 2.48
CA GLY A 97 2.91 -5.40 3.37
C GLY A 97 3.50 -4.07 3.75
N ILE A 98 4.80 -4.06 4.05
CA ILE A 98 5.50 -2.82 4.38
C ILE A 98 5.52 -1.89 3.16
N ARG A 99 5.70 -2.46 1.98
CA ARG A 99 5.72 -1.65 0.76
C ARG A 99 4.39 -0.95 0.56
N VAL A 100 3.29 -1.66 0.79
CA VAL A 100 1.95 -1.08 0.70
C VAL A 100 1.78 0.03 1.74
N LYS A 101 2.18 -0.27 2.98
CA LYS A 101 2.09 0.72 4.05
C LYS A 101 2.86 1.98 3.69
N ASN A 102 4.08 1.81 3.18
CA ASN A 102 4.91 2.96 2.82
C ASN A 102 4.28 3.78 1.70
N LYS A 103 3.62 3.12 0.76
CA LYS A 103 2.96 3.82 -0.32
C LYS A 103 1.85 4.71 0.23
N VAL A 104 1.05 4.19 1.12
CA VAL A 104 -0.04 4.94 1.71
C VAL A 104 0.47 6.08 2.59
N THR A 105 1.45 5.79 3.46
CA THR A 105 1.98 6.83 4.35
C THR A 105 2.69 7.93 3.58
N SER A 106 3.39 7.57 2.52
CA SER A 106 4.04 8.58 1.68
C SER A 106 3.03 9.53 1.09
N PHE A 107 1.91 8.99 0.64
CA PHE A 107 0.87 9.83 0.08
C PHE A 107 0.28 10.75 1.14
N LEU A 108 -0.04 10.19 2.32
CA LEU A 108 -0.70 10.97 3.37
C LEU A 108 0.19 12.06 3.95
N PHE A 109 1.48 11.78 4.09
CA PHE A 109 2.40 12.73 4.70
C PHE A 109 3.28 13.46 3.71
N GLY A 110 3.55 12.84 2.58
CA GLY A 110 4.40 13.42 1.57
C GLY A 110 3.80 14.65 0.97
N GLY A 111 2.54 14.57 0.75
CA GLY A 111 1.82 15.77 0.43
C GLY A 111 2.11 16.39 -0.89
N ASP A 112 3.01 15.98 -1.56
CA ASP A 112 3.20 16.64 -2.80
C ASP A 112 4.08 15.91 -3.63
#